data_7d6f8e14361607a05ed9d84df7bd0993
#
_entry.id   7d6f8e14361607a05ed9d84df7bd0993
#
_cell.length_a   1.000
_cell.length_b   1.000
_cell.length_c   1.000
_cell.angle_alpha   90.00
_cell.angle_beta   90.00
_cell.angle_gamma   90.00
#
_symmetry.space_group_name_H-M   'P 1'
#
loop_
_entity.id
_entity.type
_entity.pdbx_description
1 polymer ?
#
loop_
_entity_poly.entity_id
_entity_poly.type
_entity_poly.pdbx_seq_one_letter_code
_entity_poly.pdbx_strand_id
1 'polypeptide(L)'
;MRFPRIGAADREVLWLYLLTRAGIWTTAYCTRWLFPDDGRARHAGSFFSSWQRWDWWHYLHIAQSGYFPDGTGPWTADWDNREAFFPGFPFLLRAVHTVVPSWSAAGALISFVAGGVAVLALARIARLHLPQEGAGPRAALFFLLSPCAVFLAAGYTEALFLAFALPAWLAAQRLNWPLAALLTCLATTVRVSGLFLAGAIAVHFLVTARTSAHWRRLPWLALPVLAPLLHSWYLHAHTGDWMAWKHAEERGWYRDFHAPWEAWKNTWHAAFGHSQSTGYALMSQAELLTMVVGLVLCGLLLRRRRWAEAVYIALSLWALGTSYWYTSIPRATLLWWPLWTGLAAWSLRSPRVRTVCLTVGAPLTTIVAVTFLSGRWAG
;
A
#
# COMPACT_ATOMS: atom_id res chain seq x y z
N MET A 1 4.91 -20.85 20.05
CA MET A 1 5.64 -20.04 19.05
C MET A 1 6.62 -19.13 19.78
N ARG A 2 7.96 -19.29 19.61
CA ARG A 2 8.91 -18.30 20.12
C ARG A 2 8.97 -17.16 19.13
N PHE A 3 8.55 -15.96 19.54
CA PHE A 3 8.80 -14.76 18.74
C PHE A 3 10.31 -14.60 18.54
N PRO A 4 10.79 -14.39 17.31
CA PRO A 4 12.20 -14.19 17.08
C PRO A 4 12.66 -12.95 17.84
N ARG A 5 13.70 -13.11 18.68
CA ARG A 5 14.27 -12.02 19.45
C ARG A 5 14.72 -10.87 18.54
N ILE A 6 14.48 -9.63 18.97
CA ILE A 6 14.92 -8.41 18.28
C ILE A 6 16.45 -8.35 18.39
N GLY A 7 17.15 -8.60 17.28
CA GLY A 7 18.60 -8.52 17.19
C GLY A 7 19.12 -7.10 16.96
N ALA A 8 20.44 -6.91 16.94
CA ALA A 8 21.07 -5.61 16.68
C ALA A 8 20.62 -4.99 15.34
N ALA A 9 20.60 -5.79 14.26
CA ALA A 9 20.12 -5.34 12.96
C ALA A 9 18.63 -4.97 12.90
N ASP A 10 17.78 -5.59 13.75
CA ASP A 10 16.38 -5.19 13.88
C ASP A 10 16.25 -3.86 14.63
N ARG A 11 17.12 -3.60 15.62
CA ARG A 11 17.16 -2.32 16.35
C ARG A 11 17.55 -1.17 15.42
N GLU A 12 18.55 -1.36 14.57
CA GLU A 12 18.92 -0.37 13.55
C GLU A 12 17.73 -0.01 12.64
N VAL A 13 17.01 -1.03 12.16
CA VAL A 13 15.81 -0.83 11.32
C VAL A 13 14.72 -0.06 12.07
N LEU A 14 14.50 -0.34 13.35
CA LEU A 14 13.55 0.40 14.17
C LEU A 14 13.97 1.86 14.40
N TRP A 15 15.26 2.12 14.59
CA TRP A 15 15.77 3.50 14.67
C TRP A 15 15.54 4.26 13.36
N LEU A 16 15.86 3.67 12.22
CA LEU A 16 15.56 4.27 10.91
C LEU A 16 14.06 4.56 10.76
N TYR A 17 13.22 3.62 11.20
CA TYR A 17 11.77 3.82 11.21
C TYR A 17 11.36 5.01 12.05
N LEU A 18 11.78 5.09 13.31
CA LEU A 18 11.42 6.17 14.22
C LEU A 18 11.91 7.53 13.71
N LEU A 19 13.16 7.61 13.23
CA LEU A 19 13.72 8.86 12.69
C LEU A 19 12.95 9.34 11.45
N THR A 20 12.61 8.44 10.53
CA THR A 20 11.83 8.81 9.34
C THR A 20 10.39 9.20 9.69
N ARG A 21 9.77 8.56 10.71
CA ARG A 21 8.46 9.01 11.21
C ARG A 21 8.53 10.38 11.84
N ALA A 22 9.54 10.63 12.67
CA ALA A 22 9.77 11.95 13.24
C ALA A 22 9.95 13.00 12.13
N GLY A 23 10.73 12.71 11.08
CA GLY A 23 10.90 13.60 9.92
C GLY A 23 9.57 13.91 9.21
N ILE A 24 8.75 12.91 8.93
CA ILE A 24 7.43 13.12 8.28
C ILE A 24 6.48 13.90 9.21
N TRP A 25 6.47 13.64 10.49
CA TRP A 25 5.63 14.39 11.44
C TRP A 25 6.10 15.85 11.60
N THR A 26 7.42 16.09 11.58
CA THR A 26 7.97 17.45 11.54
C THR A 26 7.53 18.15 10.24
N THR A 27 7.63 17.48 9.09
CA THR A 27 7.13 18.01 7.82
C THR A 27 5.64 18.35 7.91
N ALA A 28 4.81 17.49 8.51
CA ALA A 28 3.41 17.76 8.73
C ALA A 28 3.16 18.96 9.64
N TYR A 29 3.93 19.10 10.70
CA TYR A 29 3.86 20.27 11.56
C TYR A 29 4.18 21.56 10.81
N CYS A 30 5.25 21.57 10.02
CA CYS A 30 5.66 22.74 9.24
C CYS A 30 4.67 23.07 8.12
N THR A 31 4.10 22.08 7.44
CA THR A 31 3.16 22.29 6.34
C THR A 31 1.93 23.09 6.77
N ARG A 32 1.45 22.92 8.01
CA ARG A 32 0.28 23.62 8.56
C ARG A 32 0.40 25.15 8.54
N TRP A 33 1.58 25.68 8.74
CA TRP A 33 1.80 27.12 8.77
C TRP A 33 2.49 27.65 7.49
N LEU A 34 3.26 26.81 6.78
CA LEU A 34 3.84 27.17 5.49
C LEU A 34 2.81 27.17 4.37
N PHE A 35 1.84 26.25 4.41
CA PHE A 35 0.83 26.05 3.37
C PHE A 35 -0.56 25.85 4.02
N PRO A 36 -1.14 26.90 4.63
CA PRO A 36 -2.46 26.82 5.24
C PRO A 36 -3.54 26.60 4.16
N ASP A 37 -4.61 25.85 4.49
CA ASP A 37 -5.65 25.46 3.55
C ASP A 37 -6.37 26.67 2.89
N ASP A 38 -6.58 27.77 3.63
CA ASP A 38 -7.25 28.96 3.13
C ASP A 38 -6.29 30.10 2.74
N GLY A 39 -4.98 29.87 2.72
CA GLY A 39 -3.95 30.81 2.32
C GLY A 39 -3.82 32.08 3.18
N ARG A 40 -4.79 32.35 4.06
CA ARG A 40 -4.88 33.54 4.93
C ARG A 40 -5.01 33.20 6.40
N ALA A 41 -5.08 31.92 6.76
CA ALA A 41 -5.26 31.49 8.15
C ALA A 41 -4.10 31.97 9.02
N ARG A 42 -4.42 32.83 9.99
CA ARG A 42 -3.43 33.31 10.98
C ARG A 42 -3.06 32.21 11.99
N HIS A 43 -3.92 31.21 12.15
CA HIS A 43 -3.74 30.13 13.09
C HIS A 43 -3.81 28.78 12.36
N ALA A 44 -2.79 27.97 12.57
CA ALA A 44 -2.79 26.61 12.04
C ALA A 44 -3.93 25.79 12.64
N GLY A 45 -4.67 25.04 11.83
CA GLY A 45 -5.67 24.05 12.28
C GLY A 45 -5.06 22.99 13.21
N SER A 46 -5.87 22.02 13.68
CA SER A 46 -5.35 20.95 14.52
C SER A 46 -4.26 20.14 13.77
N PHE A 47 -3.29 19.55 14.52
CA PHE A 47 -2.22 18.75 13.91
C PHE A 47 -2.76 17.64 13.02
N PHE A 48 -3.87 17.02 13.40
CA PHE A 48 -4.45 15.91 12.66
C PHE A 48 -5.33 16.32 11.48
N SER A 49 -5.76 17.58 11.36
CA SER A 49 -6.60 18.01 10.23
C SER A 49 -5.90 17.86 8.88
N SER A 50 -4.60 18.11 8.81
CA SER A 50 -3.80 17.93 7.59
C SER A 50 -3.66 16.49 7.13
N TRP A 51 -3.96 15.52 7.99
CA TRP A 51 -3.91 14.09 7.68
C TRP A 51 -5.25 13.54 7.19
N GLN A 52 -6.33 14.29 7.35
CA GLN A 52 -7.70 13.91 6.97
C GLN A 52 -7.95 14.24 5.50
N ARG A 53 -7.34 13.49 4.61
CA ARG A 53 -7.40 13.73 3.17
C ARG A 53 -7.95 12.51 2.43
N TRP A 54 -8.66 12.73 1.32
CA TRP A 54 -9.07 11.72 0.33
C TRP A 54 -9.72 10.48 0.97
N ASP A 55 -9.10 9.29 0.81
CA ASP A 55 -9.61 8.00 1.28
C ASP A 55 -9.90 7.96 2.79
N TRP A 56 -9.27 8.85 3.58
CA TRP A 56 -9.50 8.94 5.02
C TRP A 56 -10.99 9.10 5.37
N TRP A 57 -11.73 9.89 4.60
CA TRP A 57 -13.13 10.16 4.86
C TRP A 57 -13.99 8.91 4.67
N HIS A 58 -13.69 8.09 3.65
CA HIS A 58 -14.38 6.82 3.45
C HIS A 58 -14.11 5.85 4.60
N TYR A 59 -12.84 5.71 5.03
CA TYR A 59 -12.52 4.87 6.19
C TYR A 59 -13.22 5.34 7.46
N LEU A 60 -13.26 6.64 7.70
CA LEU A 60 -13.92 7.24 8.85
C LEU A 60 -15.44 7.00 8.82
N HIS A 61 -16.09 7.25 7.69
CA HIS A 61 -17.52 7.04 7.54
C HIS A 61 -17.91 5.57 7.74
N ILE A 62 -17.14 4.63 7.17
CA ILE A 62 -17.38 3.20 7.40
C ILE A 62 -17.14 2.84 8.87
N ALA A 63 -16.11 3.39 9.52
CA ALA A 63 -15.85 3.14 10.92
C ALA A 63 -16.94 3.69 11.84
N GLN A 64 -17.52 4.83 11.52
CA GLN A 64 -18.60 5.49 12.31
C GLN A 64 -19.97 4.85 12.09
N SER A 65 -20.39 4.71 10.83
CA SER A 65 -21.76 4.40 10.47
C SER A 65 -21.94 3.11 9.65
N GLY A 66 -20.83 2.44 9.28
CA GLY A 66 -20.89 1.27 8.39
C GLY A 66 -21.03 1.66 6.92
N TYR A 67 -21.30 0.66 6.09
CA TYR A 67 -21.44 0.85 4.65
C TYR A 67 -22.80 1.47 4.25
N PHE A 68 -23.85 1.14 4.98
CA PHE A 68 -25.23 1.50 4.64
C PHE A 68 -25.94 2.06 5.88
N PRO A 69 -25.66 3.31 6.30
CA PRO A 69 -26.19 3.90 7.52
C PRO A 69 -27.71 4.04 7.47
N ASP A 70 -28.30 4.24 6.28
CA ASP A 70 -29.74 4.47 6.06
C ASP A 70 -30.45 3.21 5.50
N GLY A 71 -29.84 2.03 5.66
CA GLY A 71 -30.37 0.77 5.14
C GLY A 71 -29.71 0.32 3.84
N THR A 72 -30.47 -0.04 2.82
CA THR A 72 -29.92 -0.39 1.52
C THR A 72 -29.47 0.86 0.77
N GLY A 73 -28.19 0.94 0.48
CA GLY A 73 -27.65 2.09 -0.24
C GLY A 73 -28.14 2.12 -1.68
N PRO A 74 -28.84 3.15 -2.09
CA PRO A 74 -29.08 3.37 -3.49
C PRO A 74 -27.80 3.89 -4.15
N TRP A 75 -27.59 3.48 -5.37
CA TRP A 75 -26.59 4.00 -6.29
C TRP A 75 -26.93 5.42 -6.74
N THR A 76 -27.00 6.38 -5.81
CA THR A 76 -27.28 7.79 -6.11
C THR A 76 -25.99 8.53 -6.43
N ALA A 77 -26.10 9.65 -7.16
CA ALA A 77 -24.94 10.49 -7.50
C ALA A 77 -24.22 11.04 -6.24
N ASP A 78 -24.95 11.17 -5.14
CA ASP A 78 -24.44 11.70 -3.86
C ASP A 78 -23.85 10.61 -2.95
N TRP A 79 -23.88 9.34 -3.38
CA TRP A 79 -23.33 8.23 -2.61
C TRP A 79 -21.80 8.26 -2.62
N ASP A 80 -21.17 8.10 -1.48
CA ASP A 80 -19.72 8.24 -1.31
C ASP A 80 -18.91 7.00 -1.75
N ASN A 81 -19.54 6.00 -2.38
CA ASN A 81 -18.91 4.78 -2.88
C ASN A 81 -18.10 4.01 -1.82
N ARG A 82 -18.61 3.91 -0.58
CA ARG A 82 -17.95 3.19 0.53
C ARG A 82 -17.67 1.74 0.21
N GLU A 83 -18.46 1.12 -0.64
CA GLU A 83 -18.35 -0.29 -1.07
C GLU A 83 -17.00 -0.58 -1.73
N ALA A 84 -16.33 0.42 -2.32
CA ALA A 84 -15.00 0.28 -2.89
C ALA A 84 -13.92 -0.07 -1.85
N PHE A 85 -14.18 0.21 -0.57
CA PHE A 85 -13.20 0.06 0.51
C PHE A 85 -13.43 -1.20 1.32
N PHE A 86 -12.36 -1.97 1.54
CA PHE A 86 -12.41 -3.21 2.31
C PHE A 86 -12.51 -2.96 3.83
N PRO A 87 -13.16 -3.86 4.60
CA PRO A 87 -13.57 -3.59 5.99
C PRO A 87 -12.43 -3.60 7.00
N GLY A 88 -11.27 -4.19 6.70
CA GLY A 88 -10.23 -4.48 7.70
C GLY A 88 -9.70 -3.24 8.40
N PHE A 89 -9.38 -2.16 7.65
CA PHE A 89 -8.90 -0.93 8.26
C PHE A 89 -10.00 -0.16 9.00
N PRO A 90 -11.20 0.09 8.42
CA PRO A 90 -12.29 0.74 9.14
C PRO A 90 -12.71 0.03 10.43
N PHE A 91 -12.77 -1.30 10.43
CA PHE A 91 -13.14 -2.05 11.64
C PHE A 91 -12.07 -1.98 12.72
N LEU A 92 -10.79 -2.05 12.32
CA LEU A 92 -9.69 -1.84 13.27
C LEU A 92 -9.69 -0.40 13.79
N LEU A 93 -9.97 0.59 12.93
CA LEU A 93 -10.09 2.00 13.33
C LEU A 93 -11.19 2.19 14.38
N ARG A 94 -12.37 1.58 14.18
CA ARG A 94 -13.45 1.58 15.17
C ARG A 94 -13.01 0.94 16.48
N ALA A 95 -12.34 -0.22 16.43
CA ALA A 95 -11.88 -0.91 17.62
C ALA A 95 -10.83 -0.09 18.40
N VAL A 96 -9.84 0.51 17.72
CA VAL A 96 -8.83 1.35 18.38
C VAL A 96 -9.43 2.63 18.92
N HIS A 97 -10.45 3.19 18.26
CA HIS A 97 -11.14 4.39 18.73
C HIS A 97 -11.83 4.20 20.10
N THR A 98 -12.17 2.98 20.48
CA THR A 98 -12.75 2.73 21.83
C THR A 98 -11.80 3.11 22.98
N VAL A 99 -10.48 3.14 22.72
CA VAL A 99 -9.44 3.48 23.71
C VAL A 99 -8.69 4.77 23.36
N VAL A 100 -8.74 5.22 22.10
CA VAL A 100 -8.11 6.45 21.61
C VAL A 100 -9.21 7.42 21.15
N PRO A 101 -9.55 8.46 21.92
CA PRO A 101 -10.75 9.31 21.65
C PRO A 101 -10.77 10.02 20.30
N SER A 102 -9.60 10.29 19.72
CA SER A 102 -9.50 10.93 18.39
C SER A 102 -9.40 9.89 17.28
N TRP A 103 -10.32 9.91 16.32
CA TRP A 103 -10.29 9.05 15.14
C TRP A 103 -8.98 9.14 14.37
N SER A 104 -8.48 10.36 14.14
CA SER A 104 -7.22 10.58 13.40
C SER A 104 -6.01 10.09 14.18
N ALA A 105 -6.00 10.25 15.50
CA ALA A 105 -4.95 9.70 16.36
C ALA A 105 -5.00 8.16 16.36
N ALA A 106 -6.19 7.55 16.37
CA ALA A 106 -6.37 6.10 16.26
C ALA A 106 -5.82 5.59 14.92
N GLY A 107 -6.16 6.24 13.81
CA GLY A 107 -5.63 5.90 12.47
C GLY A 107 -4.11 6.05 12.39
N ALA A 108 -3.55 7.13 12.92
CA ALA A 108 -2.10 7.35 12.98
C ALA A 108 -1.40 6.28 13.84
N LEU A 109 -1.99 5.89 14.97
CA LEU A 109 -1.46 4.82 15.83
C LEU A 109 -1.45 3.46 15.12
N ILE A 110 -2.54 3.12 14.43
CA ILE A 110 -2.59 1.89 13.62
C ILE A 110 -1.47 1.89 12.60
N SER A 111 -1.32 2.97 11.82
CA SER A 111 -0.28 3.08 10.80
C SER A 111 1.13 3.07 11.41
N PHE A 112 1.32 3.68 12.56
CA PHE A 112 2.61 3.68 13.27
C PHE A 112 3.01 2.27 13.72
N VAL A 113 2.13 1.53 14.36
CA VAL A 113 2.42 0.16 14.81
C VAL A 113 2.59 -0.78 13.61
N ALA A 114 1.67 -0.72 12.68
CA ALA A 114 1.69 -1.55 11.46
C ALA A 114 2.92 -1.27 10.59
N GLY A 115 3.31 -0.01 10.43
CA GLY A 115 4.53 0.37 9.70
C GLY A 115 5.80 -0.18 10.34
N GLY A 116 5.89 -0.22 11.67
CA GLY A 116 6.98 -0.86 12.40
C GLY A 116 7.08 -2.36 12.13
N VAL A 117 5.94 -3.06 12.11
CA VAL A 117 5.89 -4.50 11.75
C VAL A 117 6.30 -4.70 10.28
N ALA A 118 5.76 -3.88 9.38
CA ALA A 118 6.04 -3.97 7.95
C ALA A 118 7.53 -3.78 7.65
N VAL A 119 8.17 -2.75 8.20
CA VAL A 119 9.58 -2.46 7.92
C VAL A 119 10.51 -3.53 8.48
N LEU A 120 10.20 -4.09 9.66
CA LEU A 120 10.95 -5.23 10.21
C LEU A 120 10.82 -6.47 9.34
N ALA A 121 9.61 -6.77 8.85
CA ALA A 121 9.38 -7.90 7.96
C ALA A 121 10.11 -7.72 6.62
N LEU A 122 10.07 -6.51 6.03
CA LEU A 122 10.82 -6.18 4.81
C LEU A 122 12.33 -6.39 5.00
N ALA A 123 12.88 -5.88 6.09
CA ALA A 123 14.30 -6.04 6.40
C ALA A 123 14.70 -7.53 6.57
N ARG A 124 13.82 -8.34 7.18
CA ARG A 124 14.03 -9.79 7.31
C ARG A 124 13.93 -10.51 5.98
N ILE A 125 13.00 -10.11 5.08
CA ILE A 125 12.93 -10.63 3.71
C ILE A 125 14.20 -10.28 2.94
N ALA A 126 14.69 -9.04 3.04
CA ALA A 126 15.93 -8.63 2.40
C ALA A 126 17.11 -9.48 2.85
N ARG A 127 17.25 -9.75 4.15
CA ARG A 127 18.33 -10.60 4.70
C ARG A 127 18.23 -12.08 4.28
N LEU A 128 17.03 -12.58 3.98
CA LEU A 128 16.88 -13.95 3.44
C LEU A 128 17.46 -14.09 2.02
N HIS A 129 17.33 -13.02 1.24
CA HIS A 129 17.78 -13.03 -0.16
C HIS A 129 19.18 -12.48 -0.38
N LEU A 130 19.70 -11.69 0.56
CA LEU A 130 20.95 -10.95 0.47
C LEU A 130 21.80 -11.24 1.71
N PRO A 131 22.87 -12.04 1.59
CA PRO A 131 23.71 -12.41 2.73
C PRO A 131 24.62 -11.27 3.21
N GLN A 132 24.71 -10.17 2.45
CA GLN A 132 25.57 -9.03 2.79
C GLN A 132 25.04 -8.29 4.02
N GLU A 133 25.94 -7.88 4.91
CA GLU A 133 25.63 -7.00 6.02
C GLU A 133 25.01 -5.69 5.52
N GLY A 134 24.07 -5.16 6.28
CA GLY A 134 23.35 -3.93 5.91
C GLY A 134 22.23 -4.09 4.89
N ALA A 135 21.97 -5.29 4.33
CA ALA A 135 20.89 -5.51 3.36
C ALA A 135 19.51 -5.14 3.90
N GLY A 136 19.21 -5.55 5.13
CA GLY A 136 17.94 -5.24 5.79
C GLY A 136 17.75 -3.74 6.06
N PRO A 137 18.66 -3.07 6.78
CA PRO A 137 18.59 -1.62 7.00
C PRO A 137 18.51 -0.82 5.71
N ARG A 138 19.21 -1.24 4.65
CA ARG A 138 19.19 -0.56 3.35
C ARG A 138 17.87 -0.68 2.62
N ALA A 139 17.25 -1.86 2.62
CA ALA A 139 15.91 -2.05 2.08
C ALA A 139 14.87 -1.23 2.85
N ALA A 140 14.97 -1.22 4.18
CA ALA A 140 14.14 -0.41 5.05
C ALA A 140 14.29 1.10 4.76
N LEU A 141 15.54 1.59 4.63
CA LEU A 141 15.80 3.00 4.38
C LEU A 141 15.21 3.46 3.04
N PHE A 142 15.40 2.71 1.95
CA PHE A 142 14.84 3.08 0.64
C PHE A 142 13.31 3.03 0.63
N PHE A 143 12.73 2.05 1.30
CA PHE A 143 11.29 1.98 1.48
C PHE A 143 10.74 3.17 2.28
N LEU A 144 11.38 3.55 3.38
CA LEU A 144 10.97 4.64 4.26
C LEU A 144 11.22 6.04 3.67
N LEU A 145 12.14 6.16 2.71
CA LEU A 145 12.41 7.35 1.93
C LEU A 145 11.82 7.27 0.51
N SER A 146 10.90 6.35 0.26
CA SER A 146 10.16 6.33 -1.00
C SER A 146 9.29 7.59 -1.14
N PRO A 147 9.05 8.10 -2.35
CA PRO A 147 8.26 9.31 -2.54
C PRO A 147 6.91 9.29 -1.81
N CYS A 148 6.22 8.16 -1.84
CA CYS A 148 4.90 7.98 -1.21
C CYS A 148 4.93 7.53 0.26
N ALA A 149 6.07 7.62 0.97
CA ALA A 149 6.20 7.16 2.36
C ALA A 149 5.28 7.88 3.36
N VAL A 150 4.68 9.00 2.99
CA VAL A 150 3.65 9.70 3.79
C VAL A 150 2.44 8.80 4.06
N PHE A 151 2.05 7.95 3.10
CA PHE A 151 0.94 7.00 3.26
C PHE A 151 1.21 5.89 4.28
N LEU A 152 2.47 5.67 4.66
CA LEU A 152 2.82 4.77 5.77
C LEU A 152 2.68 5.45 7.15
N ALA A 153 2.44 6.76 7.20
CA ALA A 153 2.26 7.53 8.43
C ALA A 153 0.83 8.05 8.58
N ALA A 154 0.14 8.28 7.47
CA ALA A 154 -1.27 8.64 7.44
C ALA A 154 -2.14 7.48 7.95
N GLY A 155 -3.35 7.79 8.40
CA GLY A 155 -4.37 6.80 8.76
C GLY A 155 -4.94 6.10 7.52
N TYR A 156 -4.10 5.36 6.80
CA TYR A 156 -4.36 4.72 5.52
C TYR A 156 -4.10 3.22 5.56
N THR A 157 -4.49 2.51 4.52
CA THR A 157 -4.46 1.04 4.49
C THR A 157 -3.08 0.45 4.21
N GLU A 158 -2.12 1.22 3.66
CA GLU A 158 -0.81 0.71 3.19
C GLU A 158 -0.01 0.06 4.32
N ALA A 159 0.14 0.75 5.45
CA ALA A 159 0.91 0.23 6.58
C ALA A 159 0.28 -1.05 7.13
N LEU A 160 -1.06 -1.06 7.33
CA LEU A 160 -1.78 -2.22 7.86
C LEU A 160 -1.73 -3.41 6.89
N PHE A 161 -1.93 -3.17 5.60
CA PHE A 161 -1.79 -4.19 4.58
C PHE A 161 -0.40 -4.83 4.61
N LEU A 162 0.65 -4.02 4.62
CA LEU A 162 2.04 -4.49 4.64
C LEU A 162 2.40 -5.21 5.95
N ALA A 163 1.79 -4.82 7.07
CA ALA A 163 1.96 -5.51 8.36
C ALA A 163 1.44 -6.95 8.33
N PHE A 164 0.52 -7.28 7.46
CA PHE A 164 0.07 -8.65 7.21
C PHE A 164 0.79 -9.26 6.00
N ALA A 165 0.92 -8.56 4.90
CA ALA A 165 1.43 -9.07 3.64
C ALA A 165 2.91 -9.49 3.71
N LEU A 166 3.78 -8.68 4.31
CA LEU A 166 5.21 -8.98 4.40
C LEU A 166 5.51 -10.14 5.36
N PRO A 167 4.91 -10.23 6.56
CA PRO A 167 5.01 -11.43 7.38
C PRO A 167 4.39 -12.67 6.73
N ALA A 168 3.30 -12.53 5.94
CA ALA A 168 2.73 -13.65 5.17
C ALA A 168 3.74 -14.20 4.15
N TRP A 169 4.36 -13.29 3.38
CA TRP A 169 5.41 -13.66 2.44
C TRP A 169 6.61 -14.31 3.15
N LEU A 170 7.04 -13.76 4.29
CA LEU A 170 8.12 -14.33 5.11
C LEU A 170 7.76 -15.73 5.63
N ALA A 171 6.51 -15.96 6.02
CA ALA A 171 6.02 -17.27 6.44
C ALA A 171 6.01 -18.27 5.26
N ALA A 172 5.57 -17.84 4.07
CA ALA A 172 5.59 -18.64 2.86
C ALA A 172 7.03 -19.06 2.48
N GLN A 173 8.00 -18.12 2.55
CA GLN A 173 9.43 -18.41 2.34
C GLN A 173 10.01 -19.45 3.32
N ARG A 174 9.38 -19.57 4.50
CA ARG A 174 9.72 -20.58 5.52
C ARG A 174 8.85 -21.82 5.45
N LEU A 175 8.08 -21.98 4.38
CA LEU A 175 7.15 -23.10 4.14
C LEU A 175 6.06 -23.25 5.25
N ASN A 176 5.80 -22.19 6.00
CA ASN A 176 4.72 -22.16 7.00
C ASN A 176 3.40 -21.71 6.35
N TRP A 177 2.80 -22.62 5.58
CA TRP A 177 1.62 -22.35 4.77
C TRP A 177 0.37 -21.92 5.57
N PRO A 178 0.07 -22.53 6.73
CA PRO A 178 -1.08 -22.09 7.53
C PRO A 178 -0.94 -20.62 7.99
N LEU A 179 0.23 -20.24 8.48
CA LEU A 179 0.49 -18.85 8.90
C LEU A 179 0.49 -17.90 7.71
N ALA A 180 1.09 -18.29 6.58
CA ALA A 180 1.08 -17.52 5.35
C ALA A 180 -0.37 -17.26 4.87
N ALA A 181 -1.20 -18.30 4.84
CA ALA A 181 -2.60 -18.21 4.44
C ALA A 181 -3.43 -17.31 5.38
N LEU A 182 -3.27 -17.48 6.70
CA LEU A 182 -3.97 -16.66 7.69
C LEU A 182 -3.62 -15.17 7.54
N LEU A 183 -2.32 -14.86 7.46
CA LEU A 183 -1.87 -13.48 7.31
C LEU A 183 -2.27 -12.88 5.95
N THR A 184 -2.29 -13.68 4.88
CA THR A 184 -2.80 -13.25 3.58
C THR A 184 -4.30 -13.00 3.64
N CYS A 185 -5.08 -13.84 4.33
CA CYS A 185 -6.50 -13.61 4.57
C CYS A 185 -6.73 -12.27 5.30
N LEU A 186 -5.96 -11.97 6.33
CA LEU A 186 -6.01 -10.65 6.99
C LEU A 186 -5.63 -9.52 6.02
N ALA A 187 -4.63 -9.70 5.17
CA ALA A 187 -4.27 -8.71 4.15
C ALA A 187 -5.40 -8.46 3.15
N THR A 188 -6.15 -9.51 2.75
CA THR A 188 -7.31 -9.37 1.84
C THR A 188 -8.49 -8.66 2.48
N THR A 189 -8.63 -8.66 3.82
CA THR A 189 -9.63 -7.80 4.47
C THR A 189 -9.31 -6.31 4.38
N VAL A 190 -8.04 -5.95 4.12
CA VAL A 190 -7.57 -4.56 4.08
C VAL A 190 -7.56 -4.00 2.66
N ARG A 191 -7.10 -4.80 1.67
CA ARG A 191 -6.98 -4.37 0.26
C ARG A 191 -7.13 -5.56 -0.68
N VAL A 192 -7.71 -5.31 -1.86
CA VAL A 192 -7.79 -6.31 -2.95
C VAL A 192 -6.40 -6.85 -3.36
N SER A 193 -5.34 -6.08 -3.19
CA SER A 193 -3.94 -6.51 -3.43
C SER A 193 -3.53 -7.73 -2.61
N GLY A 194 -4.28 -8.07 -1.56
CA GLY A 194 -4.13 -9.33 -0.82
C GLY A 194 -4.42 -10.56 -1.68
N LEU A 195 -5.32 -10.47 -2.68
CA LEU A 195 -5.53 -11.54 -3.67
C LEU A 195 -4.33 -11.71 -4.60
N PHE A 196 -3.62 -10.61 -4.94
CA PHE A 196 -2.37 -10.69 -5.71
C PHE A 196 -1.29 -11.43 -4.92
N LEU A 197 -1.22 -11.14 -3.60
CA LEU A 197 -0.34 -11.88 -2.70
C LEU A 197 -0.72 -13.34 -2.58
N ALA A 198 -2.02 -13.67 -2.51
CA ALA A 198 -2.50 -15.04 -2.51
C ALA A 198 -2.08 -15.79 -3.78
N GLY A 199 -2.20 -15.16 -4.95
CA GLY A 199 -1.69 -15.70 -6.22
C GLY A 199 -0.18 -15.94 -6.19
N ALA A 200 0.59 -14.98 -5.68
CA ALA A 200 2.04 -15.14 -5.53
C ALA A 200 2.41 -16.29 -4.58
N ILE A 201 1.71 -16.42 -3.44
CA ILE A 201 1.93 -17.51 -2.48
C ILE A 201 1.53 -18.85 -3.09
N ALA A 202 0.45 -18.93 -3.88
CA ALA A 202 0.07 -20.12 -4.60
C ALA A 202 1.15 -20.55 -5.61
N VAL A 203 1.70 -19.61 -6.39
CA VAL A 203 2.81 -19.91 -7.30
C VAL A 203 4.05 -20.34 -6.52
N HIS A 204 4.37 -19.69 -5.39
CA HIS A 204 5.49 -20.10 -4.55
C HIS A 204 5.31 -21.50 -4.00
N PHE A 205 4.07 -21.85 -3.57
CA PHE A 205 3.72 -23.21 -3.15
C PHE A 205 3.98 -24.21 -4.27
N LEU A 206 3.44 -23.98 -5.47
CA LEU A 206 3.58 -24.90 -6.61
C LEU A 206 5.05 -25.14 -7.00
N VAL A 207 5.87 -24.09 -6.92
CA VAL A 207 7.30 -24.19 -7.25
C VAL A 207 8.11 -24.94 -6.16
N THR A 208 7.66 -24.89 -4.90
CA THR A 208 8.39 -25.42 -3.75
C THR A 208 7.85 -26.73 -3.18
N ALA A 209 6.57 -27.05 -3.46
CA ALA A 209 5.93 -28.26 -2.96
C ALA A 209 6.45 -29.51 -3.69
N ARG A 210 7.31 -30.29 -3.02
CA ARG A 210 7.97 -31.48 -3.59
C ARG A 210 7.55 -32.79 -2.91
N THR A 211 6.84 -32.73 -1.80
CA THR A 211 6.46 -33.91 -1.00
C THR A 211 4.96 -33.95 -0.78
N SER A 212 4.41 -35.17 -0.55
CA SER A 212 3.00 -35.36 -0.20
C SER A 212 2.60 -34.60 1.06
N ALA A 213 3.50 -34.41 2.01
CA ALA A 213 3.28 -33.63 3.22
C ALA A 213 3.04 -32.13 2.94
N HIS A 214 3.68 -31.57 1.90
CA HIS A 214 3.41 -30.21 1.45
C HIS A 214 2.02 -30.13 0.81
N TRP A 215 1.66 -31.05 -0.07
CA TRP A 215 0.38 -31.07 -0.77
C TRP A 215 -0.84 -31.17 0.17
N ARG A 216 -0.69 -31.81 1.32
CA ARG A 216 -1.74 -31.83 2.37
C ARG A 216 -2.05 -30.43 2.93
N ARG A 217 -1.19 -29.46 2.70
CA ARG A 217 -1.37 -28.06 3.14
C ARG A 217 -2.01 -27.17 2.06
N LEU A 218 -2.24 -27.70 0.85
CA LEU A 218 -2.90 -26.97 -0.25
C LEU A 218 -4.24 -26.31 0.15
N PRO A 219 -5.13 -26.95 0.93
CA PRO A 219 -6.40 -26.33 1.29
C PRO A 219 -6.27 -24.99 2.03
N TRP A 220 -5.16 -24.76 2.75
CA TRP A 220 -4.93 -23.48 3.41
C TRP A 220 -4.87 -22.30 2.42
N LEU A 221 -4.45 -22.53 1.18
CA LEU A 221 -4.34 -21.49 0.16
C LEU A 221 -5.71 -20.95 -0.32
N ALA A 222 -6.81 -21.63 0.03
CA ALA A 222 -8.16 -21.14 -0.22
C ALA A 222 -8.60 -20.07 0.81
N LEU A 223 -8.00 -20.07 2.01
CA LEU A 223 -8.38 -19.17 3.10
C LEU A 223 -8.38 -17.68 2.71
N PRO A 224 -7.38 -17.14 1.98
CA PRO A 224 -7.36 -15.75 1.57
C PRO A 224 -8.53 -15.30 0.69
N VAL A 225 -9.20 -16.22 0.01
CA VAL A 225 -10.34 -15.92 -0.86
C VAL A 225 -11.63 -15.72 -0.05
N LEU A 226 -11.71 -16.27 1.16
CA LEU A 226 -12.91 -16.18 1.99
C LEU A 226 -13.26 -14.74 2.39
N ALA A 227 -12.26 -13.90 2.72
CA ALA A 227 -12.52 -12.54 3.17
C ALA A 227 -13.20 -11.67 2.08
N PRO A 228 -12.68 -11.60 0.83
CA PRO A 228 -13.36 -10.87 -0.24
C PRO A 228 -14.70 -11.50 -0.63
N LEU A 229 -14.85 -12.84 -0.57
CA LEU A 229 -16.15 -13.48 -0.80
C LEU A 229 -17.19 -13.10 0.25
N LEU A 230 -16.82 -13.09 1.53
CA LEU A 230 -17.71 -12.66 2.61
C LEU A 230 -18.06 -11.18 2.49
N HIS A 231 -17.11 -10.34 2.07
CA HIS A 231 -17.37 -8.93 1.80
C HIS A 231 -18.33 -8.74 0.62
N SER A 232 -18.10 -9.42 -0.50
CA SER A 232 -19.01 -9.39 -1.66
C SER A 232 -20.40 -9.91 -1.32
N TRP A 233 -20.49 -10.97 -0.52
CA TRP A 233 -21.77 -11.49 -0.03
C TRP A 233 -22.51 -10.48 0.86
N TYR A 234 -21.79 -9.82 1.77
CA TYR A 234 -22.35 -8.76 2.60
C TYR A 234 -22.87 -7.59 1.74
N LEU A 235 -22.10 -7.14 0.77
CA LEU A 235 -22.51 -6.08 -0.14
C LEU A 235 -23.73 -6.52 -0.97
N HIS A 236 -23.70 -7.74 -1.52
CA HIS A 236 -24.83 -8.29 -2.28
C HIS A 236 -26.12 -8.35 -1.45
N ALA A 237 -26.06 -8.75 -0.20
CA ALA A 237 -27.21 -8.81 0.68
C ALA A 237 -27.90 -7.43 0.88
N HIS A 238 -27.15 -6.33 0.71
CA HIS A 238 -27.67 -4.96 0.88
C HIS A 238 -27.97 -4.25 -0.44
N THR A 239 -27.30 -4.61 -1.53
CA THR A 239 -27.39 -3.91 -2.82
C THR A 239 -28.00 -4.76 -3.94
N GLY A 240 -28.08 -6.08 -3.75
CA GLY A 240 -28.43 -7.03 -4.82
C GLY A 240 -27.31 -7.27 -5.83
N ASP A 241 -26.13 -6.67 -5.66
CA ASP A 241 -25.02 -6.69 -6.62
C ASP A 241 -23.76 -7.39 -6.03
N TRP A 242 -23.34 -8.49 -6.65
CA TRP A 242 -22.12 -9.23 -6.26
C TRP A 242 -20.82 -8.48 -6.54
N MET A 243 -20.86 -7.53 -7.48
CA MET A 243 -19.71 -6.74 -7.91
C MET A 243 -19.79 -5.30 -7.39
N ALA A 244 -20.61 -5.05 -6.36
CA ALA A 244 -20.85 -3.71 -5.81
C ALA A 244 -19.55 -2.93 -5.52
N TRP A 245 -18.53 -3.60 -4.95
CA TRP A 245 -17.23 -2.99 -4.69
C TRP A 245 -16.53 -2.52 -5.97
N LYS A 246 -16.63 -3.31 -7.06
CA LYS A 246 -16.03 -2.97 -8.34
C LYS A 246 -16.78 -1.82 -9.03
N HIS A 247 -18.09 -1.90 -9.06
CA HIS A 247 -18.92 -0.82 -9.62
C HIS A 247 -18.75 0.50 -8.85
N ALA A 248 -18.50 0.44 -7.53
CA ALA A 248 -18.14 1.62 -6.75
C ALA A 248 -16.76 2.20 -7.17
N GLU A 249 -15.77 1.35 -7.42
CA GLU A 249 -14.47 1.76 -7.96
C GLU A 249 -14.60 2.40 -9.37
N GLU A 250 -15.45 1.85 -10.22
CA GLU A 250 -15.72 2.38 -11.55
C GLU A 250 -16.34 3.78 -11.48
N ARG A 251 -17.38 3.96 -10.65
CA ARG A 251 -18.06 5.26 -10.46
C ARG A 251 -17.18 6.31 -9.81
N GLY A 252 -16.47 5.93 -8.74
CA GLY A 252 -15.73 6.88 -7.92
C GLY A 252 -14.34 7.23 -8.45
N TRP A 253 -13.69 6.28 -9.16
CA TRP A 253 -12.27 6.41 -9.53
C TRP A 253 -11.98 6.06 -10.99
N TYR A 254 -13.01 5.96 -11.87
CA TYR A 254 -12.85 5.63 -13.31
C TYR A 254 -12.07 4.34 -13.54
N ARG A 255 -12.32 3.31 -12.69
CA ARG A 255 -11.65 2.01 -12.78
C ARG A 255 -12.42 0.99 -13.62
N ASP A 256 -13.21 1.47 -14.57
CA ASP A 256 -13.78 0.66 -15.64
C ASP A 256 -12.67 0.10 -16.54
N PHE A 257 -12.92 -1.08 -17.09
CA PHE A 257 -11.89 -1.77 -17.88
C PHE A 257 -11.62 -1.05 -19.19
N HIS A 258 -10.35 -0.67 -19.38
CA HIS A 258 -9.80 -0.19 -20.65
C HIS A 258 -8.57 -1.01 -21.03
N ALA A 259 -8.33 -1.12 -22.34
CA ALA A 259 -7.13 -1.79 -22.81
C ALA A 259 -5.86 -1.05 -22.33
N PRO A 260 -4.76 -1.76 -22.03
CA PRO A 260 -3.56 -1.13 -21.46
C PRO A 260 -3.00 0.03 -22.29
N TRP A 261 -3.12 -0.03 -23.61
CA TRP A 261 -2.68 1.05 -24.52
C TRP A 261 -3.61 2.28 -24.47
N GLU A 262 -4.91 2.10 -24.19
CA GLU A 262 -5.86 3.20 -24.02
C GLU A 262 -5.60 3.91 -22.69
N ALA A 263 -5.44 3.16 -21.61
CA ALA A 263 -5.07 3.69 -20.30
C ALA A 263 -3.74 4.48 -20.37
N TRP A 264 -2.73 3.94 -21.07
CA TRP A 264 -1.48 4.67 -21.35
C TRP A 264 -1.72 5.96 -22.10
N LYS A 265 -2.48 5.91 -23.19
CA LYS A 265 -2.79 7.07 -24.04
C LYS A 265 -3.52 8.16 -23.24
N ASN A 266 -4.54 7.78 -22.49
CA ASN A 266 -5.30 8.72 -21.67
C ASN A 266 -4.43 9.39 -20.59
N THR A 267 -3.58 8.61 -19.92
CA THR A 267 -2.61 9.13 -18.94
C THR A 267 -1.56 10.02 -19.60
N TRP A 268 -1.12 9.67 -20.81
CA TRP A 268 -0.19 10.50 -21.60
C TRP A 268 -0.81 11.86 -21.94
N HIS A 269 -2.07 11.89 -22.36
CA HIS A 269 -2.78 13.14 -22.63
C HIS A 269 -2.96 13.97 -21.35
N ALA A 270 -3.26 13.35 -20.21
CA ALA A 270 -3.30 14.05 -18.93
C ALA A 270 -1.93 14.64 -18.52
N ALA A 271 -0.83 13.91 -18.83
CA ALA A 271 0.53 14.30 -18.47
C ALA A 271 1.09 15.43 -19.35
N PHE A 272 0.78 15.46 -20.65
CA PHE A 272 1.44 16.31 -21.64
C PHE A 272 0.48 17.10 -22.54
N GLY A 273 -0.82 16.84 -22.48
CA GLY A 273 -1.84 17.46 -23.35
C GLY A 273 -2.29 18.87 -22.93
N HIS A 274 -1.69 19.45 -21.90
CA HIS A 274 -2.03 20.80 -21.37
C HIS A 274 -3.50 21.01 -20.93
N SER A 275 -4.28 19.94 -20.81
CA SER A 275 -5.69 19.98 -20.37
C SER A 275 -5.83 19.97 -18.84
N GLN A 276 -4.78 19.55 -18.13
CA GLN A 276 -4.78 19.42 -16.67
C GLN A 276 -3.96 20.55 -16.01
N SER A 277 -4.30 20.85 -14.74
CA SER A 277 -3.44 21.72 -13.94
C SER A 277 -2.04 21.13 -13.76
N THR A 278 -1.03 21.98 -13.57
CA THR A 278 0.38 21.56 -13.46
C THR A 278 0.59 20.44 -12.43
N GLY A 279 -0.10 20.48 -11.29
CA GLY A 279 0.00 19.43 -10.25
C GLY A 279 -0.50 18.07 -10.73
N TYR A 280 -1.66 18.03 -11.39
CA TYR A 280 -2.20 16.79 -11.96
C TYR A 280 -1.36 16.28 -13.13
N ALA A 281 -0.86 17.17 -13.99
CA ALA A 281 0.04 16.79 -15.08
C ALA A 281 1.34 16.14 -14.55
N LEU A 282 1.96 16.72 -13.52
CA LEU A 282 3.14 16.14 -12.85
C LEU A 282 2.84 14.78 -12.22
N MET A 283 1.69 14.61 -11.57
CA MET A 283 1.30 13.31 -11.03
C MET A 283 1.07 12.30 -12.14
N SER A 284 0.43 12.67 -13.24
CA SER A 284 0.26 11.79 -14.42
C SER A 284 1.59 11.38 -15.05
N GLN A 285 2.59 12.26 -15.07
CA GLN A 285 3.97 11.92 -15.47
C GLN A 285 4.59 10.90 -14.51
N ALA A 286 4.38 11.07 -13.20
CA ALA A 286 4.85 10.11 -12.19
C ALA A 286 4.16 8.74 -12.34
N GLU A 287 2.86 8.70 -12.67
CA GLU A 287 2.12 7.48 -12.99
C GLU A 287 2.77 6.72 -14.16
N LEU A 288 3.01 7.40 -15.28
CA LEU A 288 3.68 6.81 -16.47
C LEU A 288 5.08 6.27 -16.14
N LEU A 289 5.90 7.09 -15.44
CA LEU A 289 7.24 6.68 -15.05
C LEU A 289 7.20 5.44 -14.16
N THR A 290 6.28 5.41 -13.22
CA THR A 290 6.17 4.33 -12.25
C THR A 290 5.64 3.05 -12.90
N MET A 291 4.75 3.16 -13.89
CA MET A 291 4.32 2.02 -14.71
C MET A 291 5.53 1.40 -15.43
N VAL A 292 6.39 2.22 -16.03
CA VAL A 292 7.63 1.73 -16.68
C VAL A 292 8.55 1.04 -15.67
N VAL A 293 8.73 1.62 -14.47
CA VAL A 293 9.51 0.99 -13.38
C VAL A 293 8.91 -0.38 -13.01
N GLY A 294 7.59 -0.49 -12.90
CA GLY A 294 6.91 -1.76 -12.62
C GLY A 294 7.11 -2.81 -13.72
N LEU A 295 7.00 -2.42 -14.99
CA LEU A 295 7.24 -3.31 -16.14
C LEU A 295 8.69 -3.81 -16.16
N VAL A 296 9.66 -2.93 -15.95
CA VAL A 296 11.08 -3.29 -15.85
C VAL A 296 11.31 -4.24 -14.68
N LEU A 297 10.74 -3.95 -13.51
CA LEU A 297 10.83 -4.83 -12.33
C LEU A 297 10.25 -6.22 -12.64
N CYS A 298 9.07 -6.29 -13.24
CA CYS A 298 8.44 -7.55 -13.63
C CYS A 298 9.34 -8.35 -14.58
N GLY A 299 9.88 -7.71 -15.63
CA GLY A 299 10.82 -8.33 -16.57
C GLY A 299 12.10 -8.84 -15.89
N LEU A 300 12.66 -8.09 -14.96
CA LEU A 300 13.83 -8.52 -14.19
C LEU A 300 13.51 -9.72 -13.28
N LEU A 301 12.32 -9.77 -12.66
CA LEU A 301 11.89 -10.89 -11.84
C LEU A 301 11.69 -12.16 -12.67
N LEU A 302 11.05 -12.04 -13.86
CA LEU A 302 10.89 -13.13 -14.82
C LEU A 302 12.25 -13.67 -15.30
N ARG A 303 13.16 -12.78 -15.69
CA ARG A 303 14.53 -13.17 -16.10
C ARG A 303 15.28 -13.90 -15.00
N ARG A 304 15.05 -13.53 -13.73
CA ARG A 304 15.66 -14.18 -12.56
C ARG A 304 14.87 -15.40 -12.06
N ARG A 305 13.82 -15.81 -12.78
CA ARG A 305 12.93 -16.93 -12.43
C ARG A 305 12.28 -16.79 -11.03
N ARG A 306 12.07 -15.55 -10.58
CA ARG A 306 11.33 -15.25 -9.34
C ARG A 306 9.84 -15.20 -9.65
N TRP A 307 9.28 -16.33 -10.02
CA TRP A 307 7.93 -16.45 -10.59
C TRP A 307 6.84 -15.89 -9.68
N ALA A 308 6.92 -16.19 -8.40
CA ALA A 308 5.91 -15.77 -7.43
C ALA A 308 5.85 -14.23 -7.30
N GLU A 309 7.01 -13.58 -7.16
CA GLU A 309 7.08 -12.12 -7.08
C GLU A 309 6.73 -11.49 -8.45
N ALA A 310 7.10 -12.12 -9.55
CA ALA A 310 6.72 -11.66 -10.88
C ALA A 310 5.19 -11.67 -11.05
N VAL A 311 4.50 -12.71 -10.60
CA VAL A 311 3.03 -12.78 -10.61
C VAL A 311 2.41 -11.68 -9.75
N TYR A 312 2.94 -11.41 -8.56
CA TYR A 312 2.47 -10.31 -7.71
C TYR A 312 2.55 -8.97 -8.43
N ILE A 313 3.69 -8.67 -9.03
CA ILE A 313 3.91 -7.41 -9.76
C ILE A 313 3.03 -7.37 -11.03
N ALA A 314 2.95 -8.46 -11.78
CA ALA A 314 2.12 -8.54 -12.99
C ALA A 314 0.64 -8.29 -12.70
N LEU A 315 0.07 -8.91 -11.66
CA LEU A 315 -1.31 -8.68 -11.22
C LEU A 315 -1.53 -7.24 -10.76
N SER A 316 -0.55 -6.66 -10.05
CA SER A 316 -0.61 -5.25 -9.65
C SER A 316 -0.61 -4.31 -10.86
N LEU A 317 0.28 -4.55 -11.84
CA LEU A 317 0.36 -3.75 -13.06
C LEU A 317 -0.89 -3.92 -13.92
N TRP A 318 -1.42 -5.13 -14.02
CA TRP A 318 -2.67 -5.39 -14.73
C TRP A 318 -3.83 -4.60 -14.12
N ALA A 319 -4.05 -4.73 -12.82
CA ALA A 319 -5.15 -4.06 -12.14
C ALA A 319 -5.07 -2.53 -12.22
N LEU A 320 -3.86 -1.95 -12.20
CA LEU A 320 -3.65 -0.50 -12.26
C LEU A 320 -3.50 0.01 -13.70
N GLY A 321 -3.14 -0.86 -14.63
CA GLY A 321 -2.88 -0.53 -16.03
C GLY A 321 -4.06 -0.72 -16.96
N THR A 322 -5.22 -1.16 -16.46
CA THR A 322 -6.44 -1.42 -17.26
C THR A 322 -7.62 -0.56 -16.83
N SER A 323 -7.37 0.57 -16.18
CA SER A 323 -8.36 1.60 -15.86
C SER A 323 -8.43 2.65 -16.99
N TYR A 324 -9.40 3.55 -16.96
CA TYR A 324 -9.50 4.63 -17.93
C TYR A 324 -8.17 5.43 -18.05
N TRP A 325 -7.56 5.76 -16.92
CA TRP A 325 -6.20 6.31 -16.81
C TRP A 325 -5.49 5.69 -15.61
N TYR A 326 -4.19 5.92 -15.50
CA TYR A 326 -3.42 5.46 -14.35
C TYR A 326 -3.71 6.32 -13.13
N THR A 327 -3.91 5.66 -12.00
CA THR A 327 -4.18 6.33 -10.73
C THR A 327 -3.53 5.56 -9.59
N SER A 328 -2.71 6.25 -8.79
CA SER A 328 -2.05 5.73 -7.59
C SER A 328 -1.00 4.62 -7.82
N ILE A 329 -0.37 4.53 -9.00
CA ILE A 329 0.75 3.61 -9.22
C ILE A 329 1.98 4.00 -8.38
N PRO A 330 2.37 5.30 -8.27
CA PRO A 330 3.44 5.71 -7.36
C PRO A 330 3.21 5.24 -5.92
N ARG A 331 1.98 5.38 -5.42
CA ARG A 331 1.57 4.90 -4.10
C ARG A 331 1.62 3.37 -4.00
N ALA A 332 1.21 2.66 -5.05
CA ALA A 332 1.26 1.20 -5.11
C ALA A 332 2.68 0.63 -5.04
N THR A 333 3.74 1.40 -5.40
CA THR A 333 5.13 0.97 -5.25
C THR A 333 5.48 0.61 -3.82
N LEU A 334 4.83 1.20 -2.82
CA LEU A 334 5.00 0.82 -1.42
C LEU A 334 4.73 -0.66 -1.19
N LEU A 335 3.78 -1.23 -1.92
CA LEU A 335 3.39 -2.63 -1.79
C LEU A 335 4.35 -3.58 -2.53
N TRP A 336 5.23 -3.06 -3.38
CA TRP A 336 6.14 -3.84 -4.22
C TRP A 336 7.46 -4.15 -3.50
N TRP A 337 7.44 -5.01 -2.48
CA TRP A 337 8.65 -5.38 -1.73
C TRP A 337 9.84 -5.84 -2.59
N PRO A 338 9.63 -6.49 -3.78
CA PRO A 338 10.76 -6.84 -4.65
C PRO A 338 11.52 -5.62 -5.18
N LEU A 339 10.87 -4.45 -5.33
CA LEU A 339 11.52 -3.20 -5.71
C LEU A 339 12.53 -2.78 -4.63
N TRP A 340 12.12 -2.73 -3.37
CA TRP A 340 12.93 -2.26 -2.26
C TRP A 340 14.10 -3.20 -1.96
N THR A 341 13.86 -4.52 -2.01
CA THR A 341 14.93 -5.52 -1.88
C THR A 341 15.88 -5.51 -3.08
N GLY A 342 15.37 -5.25 -4.29
CA GLY A 342 16.17 -5.11 -5.51
C GLY A 342 17.07 -3.87 -5.49
N LEU A 343 16.54 -2.72 -5.07
CA LEU A 343 17.31 -1.48 -4.89
C LEU A 343 18.39 -1.65 -3.80
N ALA A 344 18.06 -2.32 -2.70
CA ALA A 344 19.06 -2.66 -1.67
C ALA A 344 20.19 -3.51 -2.24
N ALA A 345 19.86 -4.57 -2.98
CA ALA A 345 20.85 -5.43 -3.64
C ALA A 345 21.74 -4.65 -4.62
N TRP A 346 21.16 -3.75 -5.41
CA TRP A 346 21.92 -2.94 -6.35
C TRP A 346 22.84 -1.95 -5.63
N SER A 347 22.33 -1.28 -4.59
CA SER A 347 23.11 -0.31 -3.82
C SER A 347 24.26 -0.93 -3.01
N LEU A 348 24.16 -2.21 -2.66
CA LEU A 348 25.26 -2.95 -2.03
C LEU A 348 26.44 -3.19 -2.99
N ARG A 349 26.17 -3.24 -4.30
CA ARG A 349 27.15 -3.41 -5.36
C ARG A 349 27.69 -2.09 -5.90
N SER A 350 26.91 -0.99 -5.78
CA SER A 350 27.25 0.31 -6.33
C SER A 350 26.92 1.44 -5.34
N PRO A 351 27.93 2.09 -4.75
CA PRO A 351 27.70 3.24 -3.87
C PRO A 351 26.96 4.39 -4.55
N ARG A 352 27.12 4.56 -5.87
CA ARG A 352 26.42 5.58 -6.66
C ARG A 352 24.89 5.42 -6.56
N VAL A 353 24.41 4.16 -6.61
CA VAL A 353 22.96 3.87 -6.48
C VAL A 353 22.44 4.31 -5.12
N ARG A 354 23.20 4.05 -4.04
CA ARG A 354 22.84 4.53 -2.70
C ARG A 354 22.73 6.06 -2.68
N THR A 355 23.73 6.75 -3.22
CA THR A 355 23.75 8.20 -3.28
C THR A 355 22.53 8.72 -4.04
N VAL A 356 22.26 8.21 -5.25
CA VAL A 356 21.10 8.62 -6.05
C VAL A 356 19.78 8.36 -5.30
N CYS A 357 19.59 7.17 -4.72
CA CYS A 357 18.37 6.85 -3.97
C CYS A 357 18.13 7.82 -2.79
N LEU A 358 19.19 8.25 -2.11
CA LEU A 358 19.07 9.18 -0.99
C LEU A 358 18.88 10.62 -1.44
N THR A 359 19.69 11.10 -2.40
CA THR A 359 19.65 12.49 -2.86
C THR A 359 18.40 12.82 -3.68
N VAL A 360 17.79 11.84 -4.33
CA VAL A 360 16.52 11.99 -5.07
C VAL A 360 15.33 11.60 -4.20
N GLY A 361 15.45 10.49 -3.48
CA GLY A 361 14.33 9.94 -2.68
C GLY A 361 13.91 10.88 -1.55
N ALA A 362 14.83 11.39 -0.73
CA ALA A 362 14.47 12.21 0.42
C ALA A 362 13.76 13.53 0.04
N PRO A 363 14.23 14.32 -0.96
CA PRO A 363 13.49 15.49 -1.43
C PRO A 363 12.11 15.13 -1.99
N LEU A 364 11.99 14.05 -2.80
CA LEU A 364 10.71 13.63 -3.34
C LEU A 364 9.74 13.18 -2.24
N THR A 365 10.22 12.46 -1.22
CA THR A 365 9.42 12.10 -0.04
C THR A 365 8.85 13.35 0.64
N THR A 366 9.68 14.38 0.81
CA THR A 366 9.25 15.64 1.44
C THR A 366 8.25 16.38 0.56
N ILE A 367 8.50 16.49 -0.75
CA ILE A 367 7.59 17.15 -1.69
C ILE A 367 6.22 16.44 -1.70
N VAL A 368 6.18 15.12 -1.83
CA VAL A 368 4.93 14.35 -1.84
C VAL A 368 4.22 14.44 -0.48
N ALA A 369 4.95 14.44 0.63
CA ALA A 369 4.37 14.63 1.95
C ALA A 369 3.74 16.03 2.09
N VAL A 370 4.41 17.10 1.67
CA VAL A 370 3.84 18.45 1.67
C VAL A 370 2.62 18.53 0.76
N THR A 371 2.69 17.95 -0.44
CA THR A 371 1.58 17.91 -1.39
C THR A 371 0.34 17.25 -0.78
N PHE A 372 0.50 16.07 -0.17
CA PHE A 372 -0.58 15.36 0.52
C PHE A 372 -1.16 16.18 1.69
N LEU A 373 -0.28 16.67 2.57
CA LEU A 373 -0.67 17.37 3.80
C LEU A 373 -1.32 18.74 3.54
N SER A 374 -1.00 19.38 2.40
CA SER A 374 -1.66 20.61 1.93
C SER A 374 -2.93 20.35 1.12
N GLY A 375 -3.48 19.13 1.13
CA GLY A 375 -4.76 18.79 0.49
C GLY A 375 -4.70 18.66 -1.03
N ARG A 376 -3.51 18.60 -1.62
CA ARG A 376 -3.32 18.37 -3.06
C ARG A 376 -3.20 16.88 -3.34
N TRP A 377 -3.60 16.47 -4.54
CA TRP A 377 -3.46 15.08 -4.93
C TRP A 377 -1.99 14.65 -5.03
N ALA A 378 -1.66 13.53 -4.37
CA ALA A 378 -0.27 13.09 -4.17
C ALA A 378 -0.05 11.59 -4.53
N GLY A 379 -0.96 10.97 -5.29
CA GLY A 379 -0.83 9.58 -5.74
C GLY A 379 -2.05 8.73 -5.50
#